data_381b6d99af97dbe0efbb8e8dfd38c3a0
#
_entry.id   381b6d99af97dbe0efbb8e8dfd38c3a0
#
_cell.length_a   1.000
_cell.length_b   1.000
_cell.length_c   1.000
_cell.angle_alpha   90.00
_cell.angle_beta   90.00
_cell.angle_gamma   90.00
#
_symmetry.space_group_name_H-M   'P 1'
#
loop_
_entity.id
_entity.type
_entity.pdbx_description
1 polymer ?
#
loop_
_entity_poly.entity_id
_entity_poly.type
_entity_poly.pdbx_seq_one_letter_code
_entity_poly.pdbx_strand_id
1 'polypeptide(L)'
;CVDAFTDPLMGTISDRTNTSFGRRHPYMFISFIPMSLGYVFLFAPRQDWDMSQSDLFLWMTIFTILTRIGMTLFDIPHRAFGGEITKNYKERTLLMSWREMFAWVAGLSNAFLGYGVFFASTNEFPQGQLNPDAWFPFAVTGALIMIFSVLYSSLSTKNEIDSLSKWSGSITLTAIFTELKIALGNKSFLIFFFGNLFLSLSWGLANTLTLFVNTYFWEFEATQIKYFLPIYLVATLFAFYLTPIMVNRYDKRIIVLVCIGAVGLLSPMAFIMYNLGLTPEKGSMQLVFFISSFLLFLITFNIVGIMVRDSMIGDIADEVELQSGKRQEGILFAAVGFMQKLNAGLGSFFAGLVLNFINFDRANHTAEQAYSLAFVQGPMTTILMIVPIIIFYNYT
;
A
#
# COMPACT_ATOMS: atom_id res chain seq x y z
N CYS A 1 -0.32 6.04 12.06
CA CYS A 1 -1.01 6.72 13.18
C CYS A 1 -1.25 8.21 12.88
N VAL A 2 -0.27 8.97 12.35
CA VAL A 2 -0.42 10.43 12.04
C VAL A 2 -1.59 10.66 11.09
N ASP A 3 -1.69 9.90 10.01
CA ASP A 3 -2.74 10.02 8.98
C ASP A 3 -4.17 9.88 9.53
N ALA A 4 -4.34 9.09 10.61
CA ALA A 4 -5.64 8.91 11.26
C ALA A 4 -6.22 10.22 11.80
N PHE A 5 -5.34 11.15 12.19
CA PHE A 5 -5.73 12.47 12.69
C PHE A 5 -5.66 13.53 11.58
N THR A 6 -4.63 13.48 10.74
CA THR A 6 -4.41 14.51 9.72
C THR A 6 -5.39 14.42 8.56
N ASP A 7 -5.88 13.23 8.19
CA ASP A 7 -6.82 13.07 7.07
C ASP A 7 -8.19 13.69 7.33
N PRO A 8 -8.91 13.38 8.45
CA PRO A 8 -10.18 14.04 8.76
C PRO A 8 -10.02 15.54 8.97
N LEU A 9 -8.89 15.96 9.59
CA LEU A 9 -8.58 17.36 9.77
C LEU A 9 -8.41 18.08 8.43
N MET A 10 -7.64 17.51 7.51
CA MET A 10 -7.39 18.07 6.19
C MET A 10 -8.67 18.11 5.33
N GLY A 11 -9.49 17.07 5.40
CA GLY A 11 -10.81 17.08 4.77
C GLY A 11 -11.66 18.25 5.24
N THR A 12 -11.76 18.43 6.56
CA THR A 12 -12.53 19.53 7.15
C THR A 12 -11.95 20.91 6.82
N ILE A 13 -10.62 21.07 6.85
CA ILE A 13 -9.96 22.35 6.54
C ILE A 13 -10.15 22.67 5.06
N SER A 14 -9.89 21.74 4.16
CA SER A 14 -10.00 21.97 2.71
C SER A 14 -11.43 22.29 2.28
N ASP A 15 -12.43 21.69 2.90
CA ASP A 15 -13.84 21.94 2.57
C ASP A 15 -14.31 23.34 3.01
N ARG A 16 -13.74 23.88 4.10
CA ARG A 16 -14.12 25.21 4.64
C ARG A 16 -13.29 26.37 4.10
N THR A 17 -12.21 26.07 3.38
CA THR A 17 -11.32 27.10 2.82
C THR A 17 -12.03 27.81 1.66
N ASN A 18 -11.90 29.15 1.61
CA ASN A 18 -12.41 29.96 0.52
C ASN A 18 -11.31 30.92 0.05
N THR A 19 -10.67 30.56 -1.07
CA THR A 19 -9.60 31.38 -1.67
C THR A 19 -9.87 31.61 -3.16
N SER A 20 -9.14 32.56 -3.76
CA SER A 20 -9.16 32.79 -5.21
C SER A 20 -8.67 31.58 -6.03
N PHE A 21 -7.95 30.64 -5.40
CA PHE A 21 -7.52 29.36 -5.98
C PHE A 21 -8.50 28.22 -5.66
N GLY A 22 -9.75 28.53 -5.29
CA GLY A 22 -10.70 27.55 -4.83
C GLY A 22 -10.42 27.06 -3.40
N ARG A 23 -11.16 26.04 -2.97
CA ARG A 23 -11.04 25.51 -1.59
C ARG A 23 -9.96 24.45 -1.42
N ARG A 24 -9.64 23.66 -2.44
CA ARG A 24 -8.75 22.48 -2.37
C ARG A 24 -7.39 22.70 -3.00
N HIS A 25 -7.31 23.43 -4.10
CA HIS A 25 -6.08 23.67 -4.87
C HIS A 25 -4.92 24.29 -4.06
N PRO A 26 -5.13 25.23 -3.11
CA PRO A 26 -4.03 25.77 -2.32
C PRO A 26 -3.26 24.69 -1.56
N TYR A 27 -3.97 23.70 -1.00
CA TYR A 27 -3.37 22.59 -0.27
C TYR A 27 -2.66 21.61 -1.18
N MET A 28 -3.30 21.23 -2.30
CA MET A 28 -2.68 20.41 -3.32
C MET A 28 -1.39 21.05 -3.84
N PHE A 29 -1.43 22.37 -4.11
CA PHE A 29 -0.27 23.08 -4.63
C PHE A 29 0.88 23.16 -3.63
N ILE A 30 0.63 23.50 -2.34
CA ILE A 30 1.70 23.63 -1.33
C ILE A 30 2.26 22.27 -0.86
N SER A 31 1.54 21.19 -1.08
CA SER A 31 1.89 19.84 -0.59
C SER A 31 3.24 19.34 -1.09
N PHE A 32 3.68 19.77 -2.30
CA PHE A 32 4.96 19.33 -2.84
C PHE A 32 6.15 19.68 -1.95
N ILE A 33 6.07 20.79 -1.19
CA ILE A 33 7.16 21.25 -0.31
C ILE A 33 7.43 20.23 0.81
N PRO A 34 6.48 19.98 1.75
CA PRO A 34 6.73 19.04 2.84
C PRO A 34 6.89 17.59 2.33
N MET A 35 6.22 17.21 1.24
CA MET A 35 6.31 15.86 0.70
C MET A 35 7.69 15.57 0.10
N SER A 36 8.20 16.44 -0.76
CA SER A 36 9.51 16.25 -1.41
C SER A 36 10.68 16.46 -0.46
N LEU A 37 10.64 17.50 0.37
CA LEU A 37 11.68 17.72 1.38
C LEU A 37 11.73 16.58 2.39
N GLY A 38 10.56 16.15 2.92
CA GLY A 38 10.49 15.04 3.83
C GLY A 38 11.06 13.75 3.21
N TYR A 39 10.73 13.47 1.96
CA TYR A 39 11.21 12.29 1.24
C TYR A 39 12.74 12.33 1.02
N VAL A 40 13.29 13.45 0.55
CA VAL A 40 14.75 13.58 0.34
C VAL A 40 15.51 13.46 1.65
N PHE A 41 15.09 14.18 2.69
CA PHE A 41 15.78 14.14 3.98
C PHE A 41 15.63 12.81 4.70
N LEU A 42 14.56 12.02 4.44
CA LEU A 42 14.43 10.67 4.97
C LEU A 42 15.60 9.76 4.55
N PHE A 43 16.12 9.95 3.34
CA PHE A 43 17.23 9.18 2.79
C PHE A 43 18.56 9.95 2.77
N ALA A 44 18.64 11.13 3.43
CA ALA A 44 19.83 11.95 3.48
C ALA A 44 20.91 11.49 4.47
N PRO A 45 20.61 10.81 5.60
CA PRO A 45 21.63 10.43 6.56
C PRO A 45 22.73 9.61 5.89
N ARG A 46 23.97 10.07 6.09
CA ARG A 46 25.19 9.44 5.57
C ARG A 46 25.96 8.83 6.72
N GLN A 47 26.78 7.82 6.41
CA GLN A 47 27.60 7.15 7.42
C GLN A 47 28.62 8.09 8.08
N ASP A 48 29.13 9.11 7.33
CA ASP A 48 30.06 10.12 7.81
C ASP A 48 29.46 11.12 8.82
N TRP A 49 28.13 11.11 9.01
CA TRP A 49 27.47 11.98 10.01
C TRP A 49 27.55 11.44 11.45
N ASP A 50 28.05 10.23 11.63
CA ASP A 50 28.25 9.57 12.93
C ASP A 50 27.06 9.72 13.90
N MET A 51 25.84 9.59 13.37
CA MET A 51 24.60 9.72 14.13
C MET A 51 24.42 8.57 15.10
N SER A 52 24.07 8.86 16.34
CA SER A 52 23.65 7.81 17.27
C SER A 52 22.36 7.11 16.81
N GLN A 53 22.10 5.92 17.30
CA GLN A 53 20.86 5.19 16.99
C GLN A 53 19.60 6.00 17.35
N SER A 54 19.65 6.77 18.43
CA SER A 54 18.56 7.63 18.88
C SER A 54 18.36 8.81 17.95
N ASP A 55 19.46 9.44 17.48
CA ASP A 55 19.39 10.57 16.54
C ASP A 55 18.86 10.13 15.20
N LEU A 56 19.29 8.95 14.71
CA LEU A 56 18.79 8.38 13.47
C LEU A 56 17.29 8.04 13.57
N PHE A 57 16.85 7.48 14.70
CA PHE A 57 15.43 7.21 14.94
C PHE A 57 14.60 8.49 14.93
N LEU A 58 15.07 9.53 15.61
CA LEU A 58 14.40 10.84 15.66
C LEU A 58 14.35 11.48 14.26
N TRP A 59 15.46 11.46 13.52
CA TRP A 59 15.55 11.94 12.15
C TRP A 59 14.53 11.26 11.25
N MET A 60 14.55 9.93 11.20
CA MET A 60 13.62 9.16 10.38
C MET A 60 12.16 9.39 10.77
N THR A 61 11.88 9.56 12.06
CA THR A 61 10.54 9.83 12.56
C THR A 61 10.05 11.20 12.09
N ILE A 62 10.85 12.26 12.24
CA ILE A 62 10.49 13.62 11.83
C ILE A 62 10.22 13.69 10.33
N PHE A 63 11.14 13.18 9.50
CA PHE A 63 10.99 13.26 8.05
C PHE A 63 9.93 12.32 7.49
N THR A 64 9.67 11.18 8.14
CA THR A 64 8.51 10.34 7.83
C THR A 64 7.20 11.09 8.11
N ILE A 65 7.07 11.75 9.27
CA ILE A 65 5.89 12.54 9.62
C ILE A 65 5.70 13.69 8.62
N LEU A 66 6.79 14.40 8.29
CA LEU A 66 6.74 15.51 7.33
C LEU A 66 6.26 15.05 5.95
N THR A 67 6.81 13.93 5.45
CA THR A 67 6.38 13.31 4.18
C THR A 67 4.90 12.93 4.23
N ARG A 68 4.43 12.30 5.32
CA ARG A 68 3.03 11.91 5.50
C ARG A 68 2.09 13.10 5.54
N ILE A 69 2.44 14.17 6.23
CA ILE A 69 1.67 15.42 6.21
C ILE A 69 1.58 15.97 4.78
N GLY A 70 2.69 16.00 4.04
CA GLY A 70 2.69 16.41 2.64
C GLY A 70 1.78 15.54 1.77
N MET A 71 1.79 14.22 1.96
CA MET A 71 0.88 13.30 1.26
C MET A 71 -0.58 13.57 1.61
N THR A 72 -0.93 13.79 2.87
CA THR A 72 -2.30 14.12 3.31
C THR A 72 -2.78 15.44 2.70
N LEU A 73 -1.91 16.47 2.64
CA LEU A 73 -2.20 17.77 2.02
C LEU A 73 -2.55 17.64 0.52
N PHE A 74 -2.02 16.64 -0.18
CA PHE A 74 -2.34 16.36 -1.57
C PHE A 74 -3.51 15.38 -1.72
N ASP A 75 -3.41 14.20 -1.12
CA ASP A 75 -4.30 13.05 -1.41
C ASP A 75 -5.75 13.33 -1.03
N ILE A 76 -6.00 13.90 0.14
CA ILE A 76 -7.37 14.15 0.61
C ILE A 76 -8.10 15.18 -0.26
N PRO A 77 -7.56 16.40 -0.51
CA PRO A 77 -8.19 17.35 -1.41
C PRO A 77 -8.31 16.84 -2.86
N HIS A 78 -7.29 16.11 -3.35
CA HIS A 78 -7.28 15.56 -4.71
C HIS A 78 -8.37 14.50 -4.91
N ARG A 79 -8.54 13.57 -3.96
CA ARG A 79 -9.61 12.55 -4.01
C ARG A 79 -10.99 13.19 -4.00
N ALA A 80 -11.17 14.14 -3.10
CA ALA A 80 -12.43 14.83 -2.96
C ALA A 80 -12.74 15.70 -4.20
N PHE A 81 -11.73 16.35 -4.80
CA PHE A 81 -11.86 17.07 -6.07
C PHE A 81 -12.27 16.12 -7.21
N GLY A 82 -11.62 14.96 -7.35
CA GLY A 82 -11.97 13.95 -8.35
C GLY A 82 -13.41 13.43 -8.25
N GLY A 83 -13.98 13.43 -7.02
CA GLY A 83 -15.39 13.09 -6.79
C GLY A 83 -16.38 14.17 -7.21
N GLU A 84 -15.94 15.44 -7.30
CA GLU A 84 -16.79 16.60 -7.60
C GLU A 84 -16.71 17.09 -9.03
N ILE A 85 -15.63 16.78 -9.74
CA ILE A 85 -15.36 17.30 -11.10
C ILE A 85 -16.42 16.87 -12.12
N THR A 86 -17.07 15.75 -11.90
CA THR A 86 -18.15 15.28 -12.75
C THR A 86 -19.30 14.68 -11.94
N LYS A 87 -20.54 14.97 -12.39
CA LYS A 87 -21.77 14.37 -11.86
C LYS A 87 -22.14 13.06 -12.57
N ASN A 88 -21.47 12.76 -13.68
CA ASN A 88 -21.73 11.55 -14.45
C ASN A 88 -21.04 10.36 -13.80
N TYR A 89 -21.82 9.35 -13.40
CA TYR A 89 -21.32 8.14 -12.75
C TYR A 89 -20.23 7.40 -13.57
N LYS A 90 -20.42 7.30 -14.89
CA LYS A 90 -19.47 6.63 -15.79
C LYS A 90 -18.13 7.38 -15.88
N GLU A 91 -18.19 8.70 -16.02
CA GLU A 91 -16.98 9.54 -16.06
C GLU A 91 -16.23 9.52 -14.74
N ARG A 92 -16.98 9.57 -13.62
CA ARG A 92 -16.39 9.45 -12.27
C ARG A 92 -15.67 8.12 -12.08
N THR A 93 -16.29 7.02 -12.51
CA THR A 93 -15.66 5.68 -12.47
C THR A 93 -14.40 5.64 -13.33
N LEU A 94 -14.45 6.24 -14.52
CA LEU A 94 -13.31 6.32 -15.43
C LEU A 94 -12.15 7.12 -14.81
N LEU A 95 -12.43 8.28 -14.19
CA LEU A 95 -11.42 9.09 -13.48
C LEU A 95 -10.74 8.30 -12.36
N MET A 96 -11.52 7.59 -11.54
CA MET A 96 -10.97 6.77 -10.47
C MET A 96 -10.12 5.62 -11.01
N SER A 97 -10.53 4.98 -12.11
CA SER A 97 -9.77 3.92 -12.76
C SER A 97 -8.42 4.44 -13.31
N TRP A 98 -8.40 5.60 -13.96
CA TRP A 98 -7.16 6.24 -14.42
C TRP A 98 -6.22 6.57 -13.27
N ARG A 99 -6.76 7.09 -12.17
CA ARG A 99 -5.97 7.39 -10.95
C ARG A 99 -5.29 6.14 -10.40
N GLU A 100 -6.03 5.04 -10.26
CA GLU A 100 -5.48 3.77 -9.77
C GLU A 100 -4.44 3.20 -10.75
N MET A 101 -4.70 3.27 -12.05
CA MET A 101 -3.72 2.84 -13.06
C MET A 101 -2.41 3.63 -12.96
N PHE A 102 -2.48 4.96 -12.85
CA PHE A 102 -1.28 5.79 -12.69
C PHE A 102 -0.57 5.55 -11.36
N ALA A 103 -1.28 5.24 -10.29
CA ALA A 103 -0.67 4.86 -9.01
C ALA A 103 0.17 3.57 -9.15
N TRP A 104 -0.36 2.54 -9.83
CA TRP A 104 0.39 1.31 -10.12
C TRP A 104 1.57 1.55 -11.06
N VAL A 105 1.38 2.28 -12.14
CA VAL A 105 2.46 2.63 -13.08
C VAL A 105 3.57 3.39 -12.37
N ALA A 106 3.23 4.38 -11.55
CA ALA A 106 4.21 5.17 -10.78
C ALA A 106 4.96 4.30 -9.77
N GLY A 107 4.26 3.42 -9.03
CA GLY A 107 4.89 2.51 -8.09
C GLY A 107 5.89 1.56 -8.75
N LEU A 108 5.50 0.93 -9.85
CA LEU A 108 6.36 0.04 -10.62
C LEU A 108 7.53 0.78 -11.28
N SER A 109 7.29 1.98 -11.84
CA SER A 109 8.34 2.82 -12.43
C SER A 109 9.37 3.26 -11.39
N ASN A 110 8.92 3.64 -10.18
CA ASN A 110 9.81 4.01 -9.09
C ASN A 110 10.67 2.82 -8.63
N ALA A 111 10.07 1.62 -8.51
CA ALA A 111 10.80 0.40 -8.19
C ALA A 111 11.81 0.04 -9.30
N PHE A 112 11.43 0.17 -10.57
CA PHE A 112 12.33 -0.05 -11.71
C PHE A 112 13.49 0.95 -11.73
N LEU A 113 13.24 2.23 -11.44
CA LEU A 113 14.30 3.23 -11.28
C LEU A 113 15.27 2.83 -10.17
N GLY A 114 14.76 2.42 -9.01
CA GLY A 114 15.59 1.96 -7.90
C GLY A 114 16.49 0.80 -8.31
N TYR A 115 15.89 -0.34 -8.66
CA TYR A 115 16.63 -1.58 -8.94
C TYR A 115 17.28 -1.62 -10.32
N GLY A 116 16.81 -0.84 -11.28
CA GLY A 116 17.35 -0.82 -12.64
C GLY A 116 18.45 0.21 -12.86
N VAL A 117 18.48 1.29 -12.07
CA VAL A 117 19.38 2.42 -12.29
C VAL A 117 20.26 2.72 -11.08
N PHE A 118 19.66 2.90 -9.88
CA PHE A 118 20.40 3.41 -8.72
C PHE A 118 21.07 2.31 -7.89
N PHE A 119 20.43 1.15 -7.72
CA PHE A 119 20.93 0.06 -6.87
C PHE A 119 21.76 -0.96 -7.67
N ALA A 120 22.69 -0.45 -8.52
CA ALA A 120 23.59 -1.32 -9.25
C ALA A 120 24.57 -2.03 -8.30
N SER A 121 24.86 -3.29 -8.58
CA SER A 121 25.89 -4.05 -7.86
C SER A 121 27.27 -3.45 -8.11
N THR A 122 28.07 -3.31 -7.07
CA THR A 122 29.45 -2.84 -7.11
C THR A 122 30.38 -3.88 -6.45
N ASN A 123 31.68 -3.77 -6.63
CA ASN A 123 32.64 -4.67 -5.96
C ASN A 123 32.57 -4.58 -4.43
N GLU A 124 32.26 -3.42 -3.88
CA GLU A 124 32.11 -3.17 -2.46
C GLU A 124 30.73 -3.57 -1.94
N PHE A 125 29.68 -3.34 -2.76
CA PHE A 125 28.30 -3.72 -2.47
C PHE A 125 27.75 -4.62 -3.56
N PRO A 126 27.97 -5.94 -3.51
CA PRO A 126 27.40 -6.90 -4.47
C PRO A 126 25.87 -6.83 -4.50
N GLN A 127 25.28 -6.50 -3.36
CA GLN A 127 23.86 -6.21 -3.21
C GLN A 127 23.66 -4.69 -3.19
N GLY A 128 23.52 -4.06 -4.36
CA GLY A 128 23.49 -2.61 -4.52
C GLY A 128 22.41 -1.87 -3.73
N GLN A 129 21.32 -2.55 -3.35
CA GLN A 129 20.30 -2.01 -2.44
C GLN A 129 20.81 -1.77 -1.01
N LEU A 130 21.96 -2.34 -0.64
CA LEU A 130 22.63 -2.12 0.65
C LEU A 130 23.67 -0.98 0.59
N ASN A 131 23.93 -0.42 -0.60
CA ASN A 131 24.80 0.73 -0.76
C ASN A 131 24.10 2.00 -0.24
N PRO A 132 24.57 2.62 0.86
CA PRO A 132 23.96 3.81 1.44
C PRO A 132 23.96 5.01 0.49
N ASP A 133 25.01 5.16 -0.33
CA ASP A 133 25.18 6.29 -1.23
C ASP A 133 24.20 6.28 -2.43
N ALA A 134 23.62 5.12 -2.73
CA ALA A 134 22.63 4.98 -3.80
C ALA A 134 21.26 5.56 -3.45
N TRP A 135 20.93 5.68 -2.17
CA TRP A 135 19.59 6.09 -1.73
C TRP A 135 19.32 7.57 -1.89
N PHE A 136 20.33 8.43 -1.65
CA PHE A 136 20.14 9.87 -1.77
C PHE A 136 19.82 10.33 -3.21
N PRO A 137 20.58 9.94 -4.27
CA PRO A 137 20.24 10.29 -5.64
C PRO A 137 18.90 9.66 -6.10
N PHE A 138 18.57 8.46 -5.63
CA PHE A 138 17.25 7.86 -5.84
C PHE A 138 16.13 8.72 -5.25
N ALA A 139 16.30 9.17 -3.99
CA ALA A 139 15.31 10.00 -3.32
C ALA A 139 15.14 11.37 -3.98
N VAL A 140 16.24 12.01 -4.43
CA VAL A 140 16.18 13.28 -5.17
C VAL A 140 15.40 13.10 -6.48
N THR A 141 15.67 12.03 -7.23
CA THR A 141 14.94 11.74 -8.48
C THR A 141 13.45 11.51 -8.22
N GLY A 142 13.11 10.71 -7.20
CA GLY A 142 11.73 10.51 -6.78
C GLY A 142 11.03 11.82 -6.37
N ALA A 143 11.71 12.68 -5.62
CA ALA A 143 11.21 13.99 -5.22
C ALA A 143 10.93 14.91 -6.43
N LEU A 144 11.80 14.93 -7.43
CA LEU A 144 11.57 15.71 -8.66
C LEU A 144 10.34 15.22 -9.42
N ILE A 145 10.13 13.89 -9.51
CA ILE A 145 8.92 13.31 -10.11
C ILE A 145 7.68 13.70 -9.30
N MET A 146 7.73 13.67 -7.97
CA MET A 146 6.64 14.10 -7.09
C MET A 146 6.30 15.58 -7.30
N ILE A 147 7.31 16.47 -7.30
CA ILE A 147 7.12 17.90 -7.54
C ILE A 147 6.44 18.14 -8.88
N PHE A 148 6.96 17.53 -9.96
CA PHE A 148 6.38 17.65 -11.29
C PHE A 148 4.93 17.19 -11.31
N SER A 149 4.63 16.00 -10.77
CA SER A 149 3.30 15.41 -10.78
C SER A 149 2.29 16.24 -10.00
N VAL A 150 2.66 16.73 -8.80
CA VAL A 150 1.81 17.57 -7.96
C VAL A 150 1.52 18.90 -8.63
N LEU A 151 2.56 19.58 -9.15
CA LEU A 151 2.41 20.87 -9.83
C LEU A 151 1.58 20.72 -11.11
N TYR A 152 1.86 19.69 -11.92
CA TYR A 152 1.10 19.43 -13.13
C TYR A 152 -0.38 19.16 -12.83
N SER A 153 -0.68 18.27 -11.88
CA SER A 153 -2.06 17.98 -11.48
C SER A 153 -2.78 19.23 -10.94
N SER A 154 -2.13 20.01 -10.07
CA SER A 154 -2.75 21.19 -9.45
C SER A 154 -2.96 22.34 -10.43
N LEU A 155 -2.05 22.53 -11.42
CA LEU A 155 -2.15 23.59 -12.40
C LEU A 155 -3.12 23.25 -13.54
N SER A 156 -3.10 22.00 -14.03
CA SER A 156 -3.95 21.56 -15.15
C SER A 156 -5.44 21.56 -14.79
N THR A 157 -5.76 21.36 -13.51
CA THR A 157 -7.15 21.34 -13.02
C THR A 157 -7.66 22.68 -12.51
N LYS A 158 -6.86 23.75 -12.61
CA LYS A 158 -7.20 25.07 -12.12
C LYS A 158 -8.48 25.64 -12.76
N ASN A 159 -8.71 25.39 -14.04
CA ASN A 159 -9.86 25.89 -14.78
C ASN A 159 -11.20 25.25 -14.35
N GLU A 160 -11.16 24.11 -13.65
CA GLU A 160 -12.34 23.40 -13.15
C GLU A 160 -12.85 23.96 -11.81
N ILE A 161 -12.10 24.89 -11.18
CA ILE A 161 -12.44 25.43 -9.84
C ILE A 161 -13.81 26.10 -9.84
N ASP A 162 -14.14 26.88 -10.88
CA ASP A 162 -15.36 27.66 -10.96
C ASP A 162 -16.60 26.77 -11.14
N SER A 163 -16.45 25.55 -11.62
CA SER A 163 -17.53 24.57 -11.82
C SER A 163 -17.96 23.87 -10.53
N LEU A 164 -17.16 23.99 -9.45
CA LEU A 164 -17.39 23.28 -8.20
C LEU A 164 -18.45 23.94 -7.34
N SER A 165 -19.39 23.15 -6.82
CA SER A 165 -20.41 23.63 -5.90
C SER A 165 -19.79 24.17 -4.60
N LYS A 166 -20.23 25.35 -4.17
CA LYS A 166 -19.88 25.87 -2.85
C LYS A 166 -20.55 25.00 -1.78
N TRP A 167 -19.75 24.40 -0.92
CA TRP A 167 -20.28 23.60 0.17
C TRP A 167 -21.01 24.47 1.20
N SER A 168 -22.22 24.03 1.62
CA SER A 168 -23.05 24.72 2.63
C SER A 168 -23.38 23.88 3.87
N GLY A 169 -22.70 22.74 4.09
CA GLY A 169 -22.99 21.82 5.19
C GLY A 169 -22.02 21.90 6.36
N SER A 170 -22.49 21.64 7.59
CA SER A 170 -21.66 21.47 8.79
C SER A 170 -21.49 19.99 9.09
N ILE A 171 -20.27 19.45 8.94
CA ILE A 171 -19.96 18.14 9.51
C ILE A 171 -19.65 18.35 10.98
N THR A 172 -20.49 17.78 11.86
CA THR A 172 -20.26 17.78 13.28
C THR A 172 -19.53 16.48 13.65
N LEU A 173 -18.52 16.54 14.52
CA LEU A 173 -17.84 15.32 15.02
C LEU A 173 -18.84 14.30 15.58
N THR A 174 -19.90 14.77 16.21
CA THR A 174 -21.01 13.93 16.71
C THR A 174 -21.73 13.18 15.59
N ALA A 175 -21.86 13.75 14.38
CA ALA A 175 -22.44 13.06 13.24
C ALA A 175 -21.53 11.92 12.76
N ILE A 176 -20.23 12.16 12.67
CA ILE A 176 -19.25 11.14 12.30
C ILE A 176 -19.26 9.96 13.29
N PHE A 177 -19.29 10.25 14.60
CA PHE A 177 -19.37 9.20 15.62
C PHE A 177 -20.68 8.41 15.56
N THR A 178 -21.81 9.09 15.27
CA THR A 178 -23.11 8.43 15.14
C THR A 178 -23.15 7.52 13.91
N GLU A 179 -22.65 7.98 12.78
CA GLU A 179 -22.58 7.20 11.56
C GLU A 179 -21.62 6.01 11.71
N LEU A 180 -20.46 6.22 12.34
CA LEU A 180 -19.52 5.13 12.67
C LEU A 180 -20.17 4.08 13.57
N LYS A 181 -20.96 4.51 14.57
CA LYS A 181 -21.70 3.59 15.46
C LYS A 181 -22.74 2.78 14.70
N ILE A 182 -23.41 3.36 13.72
CA ILE A 182 -24.38 2.64 12.86
C ILE A 182 -23.63 1.62 11.97
N ALA A 183 -22.51 2.02 11.33
CA ALA A 183 -21.69 1.11 10.54
C ALA A 183 -21.16 -0.07 11.39
N LEU A 184 -20.66 0.21 12.60
CA LEU A 184 -20.20 -0.80 13.55
C LEU A 184 -21.34 -1.68 14.11
N GLY A 185 -22.60 -1.28 13.96
CA GLY A 185 -23.77 -2.09 14.27
C GLY A 185 -24.12 -3.13 13.17
N ASN A 186 -23.61 -2.94 11.96
CA ASN A 186 -23.89 -3.84 10.84
C ASN A 186 -22.93 -5.05 10.86
N LYS A 187 -23.49 -6.26 10.83
CA LYS A 187 -22.73 -7.51 10.93
C LYS A 187 -21.83 -7.75 9.72
N SER A 188 -22.32 -7.46 8.52
CA SER A 188 -21.55 -7.61 7.27
C SER A 188 -20.35 -6.67 7.25
N PHE A 189 -20.52 -5.43 7.73
CA PHE A 189 -19.42 -4.47 7.89
C PHE A 189 -18.37 -4.95 8.91
N LEU A 190 -18.77 -5.47 10.06
CA LEU A 190 -17.82 -5.98 11.06
C LEU A 190 -17.01 -7.15 10.53
N ILE A 191 -17.66 -8.11 9.85
CA ILE A 191 -16.98 -9.24 9.22
C ILE A 191 -15.98 -8.74 8.17
N PHE A 192 -16.42 -7.82 7.32
CA PHE A 192 -15.58 -7.19 6.32
C PHE A 192 -14.39 -6.45 6.96
N PHE A 193 -14.64 -5.64 7.99
CA PHE A 193 -13.63 -4.86 8.69
C PHE A 193 -12.55 -5.76 9.32
N PHE A 194 -12.94 -6.71 10.16
CA PHE A 194 -11.98 -7.59 10.83
C PHE A 194 -11.31 -8.55 9.86
N GLY A 195 -12.02 -9.07 8.86
CA GLY A 195 -11.44 -9.92 7.82
C GLY A 195 -10.34 -9.20 7.05
N ASN A 196 -10.57 -7.95 6.61
CA ASN A 196 -9.54 -7.14 5.95
C ASN A 196 -8.41 -6.74 6.91
N LEU A 197 -8.68 -6.47 8.18
CA LEU A 197 -7.65 -6.14 9.16
C LEU A 197 -6.61 -7.26 9.26
N PHE A 198 -7.05 -8.51 9.44
CA PHE A 198 -6.14 -9.66 9.55
C PHE A 198 -5.45 -10.00 8.23
N LEU A 199 -6.16 -9.89 7.09
CA LEU A 199 -5.52 -10.06 5.76
C LEU A 199 -4.40 -9.07 5.55
N SER A 200 -4.67 -7.81 5.85
CA SER A 200 -3.71 -6.74 5.64
C SER A 200 -2.53 -6.84 6.59
N LEU A 201 -2.75 -7.31 7.82
CA LEU A 201 -1.67 -7.60 8.76
C LEU A 201 -0.72 -8.67 8.21
N SER A 202 -1.28 -9.79 7.72
CA SER A 202 -0.51 -10.88 7.12
C SER A 202 0.26 -10.41 5.89
N TRP A 203 -0.41 -9.66 5.01
CA TRP A 203 0.19 -9.10 3.80
C TRP A 203 1.25 -8.04 4.10
N GLY A 204 0.98 -7.13 5.05
CA GLY A 204 1.90 -6.08 5.46
C GLY A 204 3.20 -6.64 6.06
N LEU A 205 3.08 -7.67 6.90
CA LEU A 205 4.23 -8.38 7.46
C LEU A 205 5.06 -9.06 6.36
N ALA A 206 4.42 -9.85 5.49
CA ALA A 206 5.09 -10.54 4.39
C ALA A 206 5.79 -9.54 3.45
N ASN A 207 5.10 -8.45 3.07
CA ASN A 207 5.64 -7.45 2.15
C ASN A 207 6.84 -6.71 2.75
N THR A 208 6.79 -6.34 4.04
CA THR A 208 7.90 -5.68 4.72
C THR A 208 9.14 -6.58 4.81
N LEU A 209 8.96 -7.89 5.02
CA LEU A 209 10.05 -8.85 5.08
C LEU A 209 10.57 -9.28 3.70
N THR A 210 9.86 -8.97 2.60
CA THR A 210 10.23 -9.43 1.25
C THR A 210 11.64 -9.01 0.85
N LEU A 211 12.02 -7.76 1.10
CA LEU A 211 13.36 -7.30 0.75
C LEU A 211 14.43 -8.03 1.57
N PHE A 212 14.20 -8.25 2.87
CA PHE A 212 15.12 -8.99 3.72
C PHE A 212 15.29 -10.43 3.26
N VAL A 213 14.20 -11.12 2.95
CA VAL A 213 14.24 -12.52 2.46
C VAL A 213 14.91 -12.61 1.10
N ASN A 214 14.61 -11.69 0.18
CA ASN A 214 15.27 -11.65 -1.12
C ASN A 214 16.78 -11.41 -1.00
N THR A 215 17.18 -10.52 -0.10
CA THR A 215 18.59 -10.13 0.06
C THR A 215 19.40 -11.17 0.86
N TYR A 216 18.86 -11.65 1.98
CA TYR A 216 19.64 -12.43 2.95
C TYR A 216 19.37 -13.95 2.91
N PHE A 217 18.17 -14.37 2.49
CA PHE A 217 17.85 -15.79 2.36
C PHE A 217 18.04 -16.33 0.94
N TRP A 218 17.48 -15.61 -0.06
CA TRP A 218 17.62 -15.98 -1.48
C TRP A 218 18.91 -15.46 -2.10
N GLU A 219 19.60 -14.53 -1.44
CA GLU A 219 20.87 -13.94 -1.86
C GLU A 219 20.82 -13.25 -3.24
N PHE A 220 19.66 -12.64 -3.55
CA PHE A 220 19.48 -11.94 -4.82
C PHE A 220 20.19 -10.60 -4.85
N GLU A 221 20.85 -10.32 -5.96
CA GLU A 221 21.33 -8.99 -6.29
C GLU A 221 20.18 -8.06 -6.71
N ALA A 222 20.40 -6.73 -6.61
CA ALA A 222 19.44 -5.74 -7.10
C ALA A 222 19.10 -5.92 -8.59
N THR A 223 20.11 -6.30 -9.39
CA THR A 223 20.00 -6.61 -10.82
C THR A 223 19.07 -7.78 -11.11
N GLN A 224 18.90 -8.70 -10.16
CA GLN A 224 18.00 -9.84 -10.27
C GLN A 224 16.59 -9.50 -9.76
N ILE A 225 16.48 -8.72 -8.67
CA ILE A 225 15.20 -8.29 -8.08
C ILE A 225 14.35 -7.51 -9.10
N LYS A 226 14.97 -6.72 -9.99
CA LYS A 226 14.23 -5.99 -11.04
C LYS A 226 13.39 -6.88 -11.96
N TYR A 227 13.75 -8.17 -12.14
CA TYR A 227 13.00 -9.10 -12.97
C TYR A 227 11.68 -9.54 -12.37
N PHE A 228 11.44 -9.29 -11.07
CA PHE A 228 10.12 -9.48 -10.48
C PHE A 228 9.11 -8.40 -10.91
N LEU A 229 9.57 -7.18 -11.28
CA LEU A 229 8.69 -6.06 -11.62
C LEU A 229 7.78 -6.34 -12.82
N PRO A 230 8.28 -6.88 -13.96
CA PRO A 230 7.42 -7.29 -15.06
C PRO A 230 6.36 -8.31 -14.66
N ILE A 231 6.67 -9.19 -13.70
CA ILE A 231 5.73 -10.21 -13.21
C ILE A 231 4.55 -9.56 -12.49
N TYR A 232 4.79 -8.52 -11.68
CA TYR A 232 3.73 -7.74 -11.04
C TYR A 232 2.81 -7.08 -12.08
N LEU A 233 3.37 -6.53 -13.16
CA LEU A 233 2.60 -5.93 -14.25
C LEU A 233 1.72 -6.99 -14.95
N VAL A 234 2.30 -8.11 -15.34
CA VAL A 234 1.59 -9.22 -16.01
C VAL A 234 0.50 -9.76 -15.09
N ALA A 235 0.81 -9.99 -13.80
CA ALA A 235 -0.18 -10.46 -12.81
C ALA A 235 -1.35 -9.48 -12.66
N THR A 236 -1.07 -8.17 -12.67
CA THR A 236 -2.09 -7.13 -12.61
C THR A 236 -3.03 -7.19 -13.82
N LEU A 237 -2.49 -7.32 -15.03
CA LEU A 237 -3.28 -7.45 -16.26
C LEU A 237 -4.14 -8.73 -16.23
N PHE A 238 -3.59 -9.85 -15.77
CA PHE A 238 -4.35 -11.08 -15.58
C PHE A 238 -5.47 -10.90 -14.55
N ALA A 239 -5.23 -10.21 -13.47
CA ALA A 239 -6.25 -9.95 -12.44
C ALA A 239 -7.40 -9.10 -12.99
N PHE A 240 -7.09 -8.03 -13.75
CA PHE A 240 -8.11 -7.20 -14.41
C PHE A 240 -8.98 -7.99 -15.39
N TYR A 241 -8.38 -8.92 -16.13
CA TYR A 241 -9.11 -9.80 -17.05
C TYR A 241 -9.94 -10.84 -16.30
N LEU A 242 -9.40 -11.45 -15.25
CA LEU A 242 -10.00 -12.55 -14.52
C LEU A 242 -11.16 -12.11 -13.60
N THR A 243 -11.04 -10.93 -12.97
CA THR A 243 -12.02 -10.43 -11.98
C THR A 243 -13.44 -10.36 -12.54
N PRO A 244 -13.73 -9.72 -13.70
CA PRO A 244 -15.08 -9.67 -14.24
C PRO A 244 -15.63 -11.05 -14.57
N ILE A 245 -14.79 -11.98 -15.05
CA ILE A 245 -15.19 -13.35 -15.39
C ILE A 245 -15.64 -14.10 -14.12
N MET A 246 -14.88 -13.94 -13.03
CA MET A 246 -15.20 -14.60 -11.75
C MET A 246 -16.46 -14.00 -11.12
N VAL A 247 -16.59 -12.67 -11.07
CA VAL A 247 -17.74 -11.99 -10.45
C VAL A 247 -19.04 -12.26 -11.21
N ASN A 248 -18.98 -12.48 -12.52
CA ASN A 248 -20.18 -12.86 -13.30
C ASN A 248 -20.63 -14.32 -13.09
N ARG A 249 -19.78 -15.18 -12.53
CA ARG A 249 -20.06 -16.62 -12.39
C ARG A 249 -20.21 -17.10 -10.95
N TYR A 250 -19.58 -16.42 -10.02
CA TYR A 250 -19.49 -16.84 -8.63
C TYR A 250 -19.84 -15.71 -7.68
N ASP A 251 -20.34 -16.08 -6.50
CA ASP A 251 -20.56 -15.15 -5.40
C ASP A 251 -19.25 -14.51 -4.93
N LYS A 252 -19.29 -13.21 -4.61
CA LYS A 252 -18.12 -12.43 -4.15
C LYS A 252 -17.45 -13.06 -2.93
N ARG A 253 -18.22 -13.59 -1.98
CA ARG A 253 -17.73 -14.33 -0.81
C ARG A 253 -16.86 -15.52 -1.22
N ILE A 254 -17.35 -16.35 -2.15
CA ILE A 254 -16.62 -17.53 -2.64
C ILE A 254 -15.32 -17.12 -3.30
N ILE A 255 -15.36 -16.07 -4.14
CA ILE A 255 -14.16 -15.53 -4.81
C ILE A 255 -13.13 -15.10 -3.78
N VAL A 256 -13.54 -14.33 -2.76
CA VAL A 256 -12.63 -13.87 -1.69
C VAL A 256 -11.99 -15.03 -0.96
N LEU A 257 -12.78 -16.06 -0.57
CA LEU A 257 -12.27 -17.25 0.10
C LEU A 257 -11.27 -18.03 -0.77
N VAL A 258 -11.58 -18.22 -2.05
CA VAL A 258 -10.68 -18.87 -3.01
C VAL A 258 -9.39 -18.07 -3.18
N CYS A 259 -9.47 -16.74 -3.30
CA CYS A 259 -8.31 -15.89 -3.43
C CYS A 259 -7.41 -15.94 -2.18
N ILE A 260 -8.00 -15.86 -0.97
CA ILE A 260 -7.22 -15.96 0.27
C ILE A 260 -6.56 -17.33 0.39
N GLY A 261 -7.31 -18.39 0.09
CA GLY A 261 -6.79 -19.77 0.09
C GLY A 261 -5.65 -19.97 -0.91
N ALA A 262 -5.81 -19.45 -2.14
CA ALA A 262 -4.77 -19.52 -3.17
C ALA A 262 -3.50 -18.76 -2.75
N VAL A 263 -3.63 -17.54 -2.24
CA VAL A 263 -2.49 -16.76 -1.72
C VAL A 263 -1.83 -17.50 -0.56
N GLY A 264 -2.63 -18.04 0.38
CA GLY A 264 -2.11 -18.80 1.52
C GLY A 264 -1.36 -20.07 1.11
N LEU A 265 -1.78 -20.76 0.06
CA LEU A 265 -1.09 -21.94 -0.46
C LEU A 265 0.18 -21.58 -1.25
N LEU A 266 0.15 -20.51 -2.04
CA LEU A 266 1.27 -20.13 -2.90
C LEU A 266 2.38 -19.41 -2.14
N SER A 267 2.04 -18.66 -1.09
CA SER A 267 3.01 -17.87 -0.31
C SER A 267 4.17 -18.70 0.26
N PRO A 268 3.96 -19.86 0.92
CA PRO A 268 5.03 -20.67 1.48
C PRO A 268 5.70 -21.59 0.45
N MET A 269 5.19 -21.68 -0.79
CA MET A 269 5.56 -22.74 -1.74
C MET A 269 7.05 -22.73 -2.08
N ALA A 270 7.66 -21.56 -2.35
CA ALA A 270 9.07 -21.46 -2.64
C ALA A 270 9.93 -21.93 -1.46
N PHE A 271 9.54 -21.57 -0.23
CA PHE A 271 10.23 -22.01 1.00
C PHE A 271 10.09 -23.52 1.24
N ILE A 272 8.89 -24.09 1.00
CA ILE A 272 8.66 -25.53 1.12
C ILE A 272 9.52 -26.30 0.09
N MET A 273 9.54 -25.84 -1.17
CA MET A 273 10.37 -26.44 -2.21
C MET A 273 11.86 -26.38 -1.90
N TYR A 274 12.32 -25.29 -1.27
CA TYR A 274 13.69 -25.18 -0.78
C TYR A 274 14.01 -26.26 0.26
N ASN A 275 13.15 -26.48 1.23
CA ASN A 275 13.35 -27.52 2.25
C ASN A 275 13.32 -28.94 1.69
N LEU A 276 12.65 -29.16 0.56
CA LEU A 276 12.63 -30.42 -0.17
C LEU A 276 13.82 -30.60 -1.12
N GLY A 277 14.72 -29.62 -1.20
CA GLY A 277 15.87 -29.65 -2.11
C GLY A 277 15.50 -29.54 -3.59
N LEU A 278 14.33 -28.99 -3.90
CA LEU A 278 13.78 -28.88 -5.28
C LEU A 278 13.98 -27.51 -5.90
N THR A 279 14.68 -26.59 -5.23
CA THR A 279 14.96 -25.26 -5.76
C THR A 279 16.31 -25.20 -6.47
N PRO A 280 16.45 -24.31 -7.48
CA PRO A 280 17.75 -23.95 -8.00
C PRO A 280 18.66 -23.33 -6.91
N GLU A 281 19.95 -23.19 -7.22
CA GLU A 281 20.94 -22.57 -6.33
C GLU A 281 20.55 -21.13 -5.97
N LYS A 282 20.82 -20.74 -4.71
CA LYS A 282 20.61 -19.38 -4.22
C LYS A 282 21.40 -18.37 -5.07
N GLY A 283 20.86 -17.15 -5.23
CA GLY A 283 21.47 -16.12 -6.05
C GLY A 283 21.46 -16.38 -7.56
N SER A 284 20.88 -17.50 -8.03
CA SER A 284 20.85 -17.82 -9.46
C SER A 284 19.66 -17.18 -10.19
N MET A 285 19.83 -16.85 -11.49
CA MET A 285 18.70 -16.40 -12.33
C MET A 285 17.62 -17.47 -12.50
N GLN A 286 17.99 -18.74 -12.44
CA GLN A 286 17.05 -19.84 -12.51
C GLN A 286 16.09 -19.82 -11.31
N LEU A 287 16.61 -19.48 -10.11
CA LEU A 287 15.79 -19.31 -8.91
C LEU A 287 14.85 -18.11 -9.04
N VAL A 288 15.28 -17.01 -9.66
CA VAL A 288 14.40 -15.85 -9.94
C VAL A 288 13.19 -16.28 -10.77
N PHE A 289 13.39 -17.01 -11.88
CA PHE A 289 12.30 -17.50 -12.71
C PHE A 289 11.44 -18.53 -12.00
N PHE A 290 12.04 -19.39 -11.20
CA PHE A 290 11.32 -20.37 -10.39
C PHE A 290 10.36 -19.68 -9.40
N ILE A 291 10.84 -18.71 -8.64
CA ILE A 291 10.00 -17.93 -7.70
C ILE A 291 8.97 -17.10 -8.45
N SER A 292 9.33 -16.52 -9.60
CA SER A 292 8.44 -15.74 -10.45
C SER A 292 7.20 -16.53 -10.89
N SER A 293 7.32 -17.84 -11.10
CA SER A 293 6.20 -18.69 -11.48
C SER A 293 5.11 -18.74 -10.40
N PHE A 294 5.49 -18.83 -9.13
CA PHE A 294 4.53 -18.77 -8.01
C PHE A 294 4.03 -17.35 -7.79
N LEU A 295 4.92 -16.37 -7.88
CA LEU A 295 4.63 -14.96 -7.65
C LEU A 295 3.56 -14.44 -8.62
N LEU A 296 3.60 -14.86 -9.89
CA LEU A 296 2.60 -14.50 -10.90
C LEU A 296 1.17 -14.83 -10.43
N PHE A 297 0.94 -16.07 -10.01
CA PHE A 297 -0.38 -16.51 -9.55
C PHE A 297 -0.72 -15.88 -8.18
N LEU A 298 0.24 -15.80 -7.27
CA LEU A 298 0.05 -15.21 -5.95
C LEU A 298 -0.43 -13.76 -6.06
N ILE A 299 0.23 -12.93 -6.87
CA ILE A 299 -0.14 -11.53 -7.08
C ILE A 299 -1.46 -11.42 -7.82
N THR A 300 -1.69 -12.26 -8.83
CA THR A 300 -2.97 -12.29 -9.55
C THR A 300 -4.15 -12.52 -8.60
N PHE A 301 -4.11 -13.58 -7.78
CA PHE A 301 -5.19 -13.86 -6.82
C PHE A 301 -5.29 -12.80 -5.72
N ASN A 302 -4.17 -12.21 -5.29
CA ASN A 302 -4.18 -11.11 -4.35
C ASN A 302 -4.93 -9.90 -4.89
N ILE A 303 -4.64 -9.47 -6.13
CA ILE A 303 -5.29 -8.32 -6.77
C ILE A 303 -6.77 -8.60 -7.04
N VAL A 304 -7.13 -9.80 -7.56
CA VAL A 304 -8.54 -10.21 -7.72
C VAL A 304 -9.27 -10.10 -6.39
N GLY A 305 -8.66 -10.62 -5.31
CA GLY A 305 -9.23 -10.53 -3.96
C GLY A 305 -9.44 -9.11 -3.49
N ILE A 306 -8.50 -8.18 -3.75
CA ILE A 306 -8.64 -6.75 -3.43
C ILE A 306 -9.82 -6.15 -4.20
N MET A 307 -9.87 -6.33 -5.52
CA MET A 307 -10.91 -5.74 -6.38
C MET A 307 -12.31 -6.22 -5.97
N VAL A 308 -12.45 -7.50 -5.63
CA VAL A 308 -13.75 -8.05 -5.20
C VAL A 308 -14.14 -7.51 -3.83
N ARG A 309 -13.21 -7.42 -2.88
CA ARG A 309 -13.48 -6.81 -1.57
C ARG A 309 -13.85 -5.34 -1.68
N ASP A 310 -13.20 -4.56 -2.52
CA ASP A 310 -13.57 -3.16 -2.75
C ASP A 310 -14.99 -3.04 -3.31
N SER A 311 -15.41 -3.98 -4.18
CA SER A 311 -16.80 -4.06 -4.65
C SER A 311 -17.80 -4.45 -3.56
N MET A 312 -17.41 -5.24 -2.55
CA MET A 312 -18.28 -5.61 -1.42
C MET A 312 -18.62 -4.43 -0.51
N ILE A 313 -17.77 -3.37 -0.49
CA ILE A 313 -18.07 -2.15 0.28
C ILE A 313 -19.34 -1.47 -0.25
N GLY A 314 -19.54 -1.47 -1.56
CA GLY A 314 -20.77 -0.97 -2.17
C GLY A 314 -22.01 -1.76 -1.72
N ASP A 315 -21.92 -3.09 -1.72
CA ASP A 315 -23.02 -3.96 -1.26
C ASP A 315 -23.35 -3.72 0.22
N ILE A 316 -22.31 -3.56 1.06
CA ILE A 316 -22.48 -3.20 2.49
C ILE A 316 -23.14 -1.81 2.64
N ALA A 317 -22.77 -0.85 1.79
CA ALA A 317 -23.36 0.49 1.83
C ALA A 317 -24.85 0.44 1.51
N ASP A 318 -25.26 -0.36 0.52
CA ASP A 318 -26.67 -0.57 0.17
C ASP A 318 -27.43 -1.28 1.32
N GLU A 319 -26.81 -2.28 1.96
CA GLU A 319 -27.38 -2.94 3.14
C GLU A 319 -27.59 -1.99 4.32
N VAL A 320 -26.59 -1.13 4.61
CA VAL A 320 -26.68 -0.12 5.68
C VAL A 320 -27.73 0.92 5.35
N GLU A 321 -27.88 1.31 4.08
CA GLU A 321 -28.94 2.25 3.64
C GLU A 321 -30.34 1.64 3.86
N LEU A 322 -30.54 0.38 3.53
CA LEU A 322 -31.81 -0.33 3.76
C LEU A 322 -32.17 -0.43 5.26
N GLN A 323 -31.16 -0.63 6.14
CA GLN A 323 -31.37 -0.75 7.57
C GLN A 323 -31.57 0.61 8.28
N SER A 324 -30.84 1.65 7.88
CA SER A 324 -30.78 2.94 8.56
C SER A 324 -31.60 4.05 7.88
N GLY A 325 -32.03 3.84 6.63
CA GLY A 325 -32.67 4.87 5.81
C GLY A 325 -31.70 5.98 5.37
N LYS A 326 -30.39 5.82 5.59
CA LYS A 326 -29.37 6.82 5.26
C LYS A 326 -28.21 6.18 4.50
N ARG A 327 -27.84 6.79 3.37
CA ARG A 327 -26.67 6.38 2.60
C ARG A 327 -25.40 6.84 3.27
N GLN A 328 -24.55 5.87 3.67
CA GLN A 328 -23.35 6.12 4.50
C GLN A 328 -22.06 5.68 3.81
N GLU A 329 -22.00 5.73 2.47
CA GLU A 329 -20.82 5.34 1.70
C GLU A 329 -19.54 6.00 2.18
N GLY A 330 -19.58 7.31 2.47
CA GLY A 330 -18.40 8.09 2.85
C GLY A 330 -17.69 7.55 4.08
N ILE A 331 -18.44 7.13 5.11
CA ILE A 331 -17.84 6.62 6.36
C ILE A 331 -17.30 5.20 6.18
N LEU A 332 -17.98 4.37 5.35
CA LEU A 332 -17.51 3.01 5.05
C LEU A 332 -16.20 3.05 4.27
N PHE A 333 -16.09 3.89 3.25
CA PHE A 333 -14.84 4.08 2.51
C PHE A 333 -13.74 4.73 3.36
N ALA A 334 -14.09 5.67 4.25
CA ALA A 334 -13.13 6.25 5.20
C ALA A 334 -12.59 5.20 6.18
N ALA A 335 -13.43 4.31 6.68
CA ALA A 335 -13.02 3.21 7.56
C ALA A 335 -12.06 2.23 6.84
N VAL A 336 -12.32 1.93 5.55
CA VAL A 336 -11.43 1.10 4.73
C VAL A 336 -10.09 1.81 4.47
N GLY A 337 -10.12 3.09 4.14
CA GLY A 337 -8.90 3.90 3.98
C GLY A 337 -8.07 3.96 5.27
N PHE A 338 -8.72 4.11 6.41
CA PHE A 338 -8.08 4.03 7.73
C PHE A 338 -7.42 2.66 7.95
N MET A 339 -8.12 1.55 7.64
CA MET A 339 -7.56 0.21 7.74
C MET A 339 -6.32 0.03 6.88
N GLN A 340 -6.34 0.46 5.62
CA GLN A 340 -5.18 0.35 4.72
C GLN A 340 -3.95 1.05 5.29
N LYS A 341 -4.13 2.24 5.88
CA LYS A 341 -3.04 3.00 6.52
C LYS A 341 -2.56 2.36 7.83
N LEU A 342 -3.49 1.88 8.65
CA LEU A 342 -3.17 1.14 9.87
C LEU A 342 -2.35 -0.12 9.57
N ASN A 343 -2.72 -0.83 8.51
CA ASN A 343 -2.05 -2.05 8.08
C ASN A 343 -0.60 -1.84 7.67
N ALA A 344 -0.31 -0.78 6.91
CA ALA A 344 1.06 -0.44 6.54
C ALA A 344 1.93 -0.18 7.78
N GLY A 345 1.37 0.49 8.80
CA GLY A 345 2.05 0.73 10.07
C GLY A 345 2.23 -0.53 10.90
N LEU A 346 1.18 -1.33 11.05
CA LEU A 346 1.23 -2.58 11.80
C LEU A 346 2.15 -3.62 11.14
N GLY A 347 2.11 -3.75 9.81
CA GLY A 347 2.97 -4.67 9.09
C GLY A 347 4.46 -4.39 9.35
N SER A 348 4.87 -3.12 9.25
CA SER A 348 6.24 -2.69 9.56
C SER A 348 6.60 -2.86 11.04
N PHE A 349 5.65 -2.58 11.96
CA PHE A 349 5.85 -2.77 13.39
C PHE A 349 6.09 -4.25 13.73
N PHE A 350 5.24 -5.15 13.26
CA PHE A 350 5.43 -6.59 13.51
C PHE A 350 6.67 -7.14 12.81
N ALA A 351 7.03 -6.65 11.63
CA ALA A 351 8.30 -7.02 11.00
C ALA A 351 9.50 -6.59 11.85
N GLY A 352 9.46 -5.40 12.45
CA GLY A 352 10.48 -4.94 13.39
C GLY A 352 10.57 -5.80 14.65
N LEU A 353 9.42 -6.23 15.21
CA LEU A 353 9.40 -7.18 16.33
C LEU A 353 10.01 -8.54 15.96
N VAL A 354 9.73 -9.06 14.78
CA VAL A 354 10.33 -10.31 14.28
C VAL A 354 11.84 -10.15 14.16
N LEU A 355 12.33 -9.08 13.53
CA LEU A 355 13.77 -8.81 13.40
C LEU A 355 14.46 -8.73 14.77
N ASN A 356 13.83 -8.09 15.74
CA ASN A 356 14.33 -8.00 17.10
C ASN A 356 14.32 -9.37 17.80
N PHE A 357 13.22 -10.12 17.68
CA PHE A 357 13.07 -11.44 18.33
C PHE A 357 14.11 -12.46 17.86
N ILE A 358 14.45 -12.44 16.55
CA ILE A 358 15.50 -13.31 15.99
C ILE A 358 16.90 -12.70 16.14
N ASN A 359 17.04 -11.54 16.79
CA ASN A 359 18.28 -10.78 16.92
C ASN A 359 19.01 -10.59 15.57
N PHE A 360 18.25 -10.19 14.53
CA PHE A 360 18.79 -10.08 13.18
C PHE A 360 19.80 -8.93 13.06
N ASP A 361 21.07 -9.28 12.79
CA ASP A 361 22.12 -8.32 12.49
C ASP A 361 22.40 -8.31 10.98
N ARG A 362 22.29 -7.15 10.36
CA ARG A 362 22.54 -6.99 8.91
C ARG A 362 23.99 -7.27 8.53
N ALA A 363 24.93 -6.90 9.40
CA ALA A 363 26.35 -7.03 9.13
C ALA A 363 26.86 -8.46 9.37
N ASN A 364 26.34 -9.14 10.40
CA ASN A 364 26.80 -10.45 10.87
C ASN A 364 25.64 -11.45 11.01
N HIS A 365 24.74 -11.49 10.01
CA HIS A 365 23.63 -12.43 10.05
C HIS A 365 24.09 -13.89 9.86
N THR A 366 23.40 -14.78 10.56
CA THR A 366 23.61 -16.22 10.40
C THR A 366 22.64 -16.83 9.39
N ALA A 367 23.00 -17.99 8.83
CA ALA A 367 22.09 -18.74 7.96
C ALA A 367 20.76 -19.11 8.66
N GLU A 368 20.79 -19.33 9.97
CA GLU A 368 19.61 -19.64 10.79
C GLU A 368 18.69 -18.43 10.91
N GLN A 369 19.25 -17.22 11.09
CA GLN A 369 18.45 -15.98 11.11
C GLN A 369 17.79 -15.71 9.75
N ALA A 370 18.52 -15.89 8.64
CA ALA A 370 17.98 -15.74 7.29
C ALA A 370 16.87 -16.79 7.01
N TYR A 371 17.05 -18.02 7.45
CA TYR A 371 16.05 -19.07 7.38
C TYR A 371 14.79 -18.72 8.18
N SER A 372 14.95 -18.19 9.39
CA SER A 372 13.84 -17.74 10.24
C SER A 372 13.02 -16.61 9.59
N LEU A 373 13.70 -15.67 8.91
CA LEU A 373 13.00 -14.63 8.13
C LEU A 373 12.10 -15.22 7.02
N ALA A 374 12.64 -16.18 6.27
CA ALA A 374 11.89 -16.84 5.20
C ALA A 374 10.73 -17.69 5.74
N PHE A 375 10.93 -18.34 6.90
CA PHE A 375 9.87 -19.08 7.59
C PHE A 375 8.73 -18.15 8.03
N VAL A 376 9.06 -16.97 8.60
CA VAL A 376 8.04 -16.00 9.01
C VAL A 376 7.31 -15.42 7.79
N GLN A 377 8.04 -15.05 6.73
CA GLN A 377 7.45 -14.45 5.52
C GLN A 377 6.49 -15.40 4.80
N GLY A 378 6.80 -16.68 4.69
CA GLY A 378 6.00 -17.67 3.98
C GLY A 378 5.07 -18.46 4.91
N PRO A 379 5.53 -19.51 5.60
CA PRO A 379 4.69 -20.40 6.40
C PRO A 379 3.90 -19.69 7.51
N MET A 380 4.54 -18.80 8.29
CA MET A 380 3.88 -18.14 9.41
C MET A 380 2.79 -17.17 8.97
N THR A 381 3.03 -16.37 7.92
CA THR A 381 1.99 -15.48 7.36
C THR A 381 0.83 -16.28 6.77
N THR A 382 1.08 -17.47 6.22
CA THR A 382 0.03 -18.39 5.76
C THR A 382 -0.86 -18.86 6.91
N ILE A 383 -0.29 -19.19 8.07
CA ILE A 383 -1.07 -19.56 9.26
C ILE A 383 -1.95 -18.38 9.69
N LEU A 384 -1.44 -17.15 9.66
CA LEU A 384 -2.22 -15.96 9.97
C LEU A 384 -3.40 -15.74 9.01
N MET A 385 -3.33 -16.23 7.76
CA MET A 385 -4.43 -16.14 6.78
C MET A 385 -5.61 -17.08 7.09
N ILE A 386 -5.45 -18.03 7.99
CA ILE A 386 -6.56 -18.91 8.44
C ILE A 386 -7.63 -18.06 9.14
N VAL A 387 -7.22 -17.03 9.92
CA VAL A 387 -8.16 -16.17 10.66
C VAL A 387 -9.11 -15.44 9.72
N PRO A 388 -8.65 -14.69 8.69
CA PRO A 388 -9.56 -14.05 7.75
C PRO A 388 -10.41 -15.04 6.93
N ILE A 389 -9.93 -16.25 6.63
CA ILE A 389 -10.76 -17.28 5.99
C ILE A 389 -11.96 -17.60 6.88
N ILE A 390 -11.76 -17.85 8.18
CA ILE A 390 -12.83 -18.14 9.14
C ILE A 390 -13.79 -16.94 9.25
N ILE A 391 -13.27 -15.73 9.26
CA ILE A 391 -14.08 -14.51 9.36
C ILE A 391 -14.94 -14.35 8.10
N PHE A 392 -14.35 -14.38 6.89
CA PHE A 392 -15.09 -14.23 5.63
C PHE A 392 -16.01 -15.40 5.33
N TYR A 393 -15.76 -16.59 5.91
CA TYR A 393 -16.68 -17.69 5.82
C TYR A 393 -18.05 -17.39 6.44
N ASN A 394 -18.12 -16.47 7.40
CA ASN A 394 -19.36 -16.02 8.04
C ASN A 394 -19.98 -14.76 7.39
N TYR A 395 -19.42 -14.27 6.29
CA TYR A 395 -20.01 -13.17 5.52
C TYR A 395 -21.28 -13.67 4.82
N THR A 396 -22.37 -12.92 4.92
CA THR A 396 -23.71 -13.31 4.40
C THR A 396 -24.10 -12.45 3.23
#